data_e1e0d4a67d568154aaaa73a40a61649f
#
_entry.id   e1e0d4a67d568154aaaa73a40a61649f
#
_cell.length_a   1.000
_cell.length_b   1.000
_cell.length_c   1.000
_cell.angle_alpha   90.00
_cell.angle_beta   90.00
_cell.angle_gamma   90.00
#
_symmetry.space_group_name_H-M   'P 1'
#
loop_
_entity.id
_entity.type
_entity.pdbx_description
1 polymer ?
#
loop_
_entity_poly.entity_id
_entity_poly.type
_entity_poly.pdbx_seq_one_letter_code
_entity_poly.pdbx_strand_id
1 'polypeptide(L)'
;MPADGLSAYNPVMNSAKFKAACASGKDWQSITGQCLADLGPEPSAANLGLIYLTEPLAPYLQNMLDFLQEKTGISDWVGTVGSGICFSGLEVYDEPAAAIMLATLPDDSFRLIPAGLEALTDMLGNNRNWIAEHSAHFCIVHGDPRNTHVAQLIESLSTELDPGFLVGGLSSAENEDYQLQVAGDICEQGLSGVLFSSEIQVISAVTQGCLPLGEKHRISGCQGNIASELDGRPALDVFKEDVGEVLAKDLSRVAGYIFAGLPVIGSDTGDYLVRNLIGIDPEQNLVAVGDILEEDATIMFCKRDADAAREDMVRMLQDLRKRATGEIKGGVYYSCLGRGRNQFGGNSEELKLIHDQLGDFPLVGFFANGEISHNRLYGYTGVLTLFL
;
A
#
# COMPACT_ATOMS: atom_id res chain seq x y z
N MET A 1 -13.06 -8.71 61.40
CA MET A 1 -12.03 -8.23 60.48
C MET A 1 -12.60 -8.27 59.11
N PRO A 2 -12.91 -7.17 58.44
CA PRO A 2 -13.46 -7.18 57.09
C PRO A 2 -12.32 -7.39 56.09
N ALA A 3 -12.60 -8.23 55.10
CA ALA A 3 -11.74 -8.45 53.94
C ALA A 3 -11.79 -7.25 53.01
N ASP A 4 -10.65 -6.68 52.75
CA ASP A 4 -10.44 -5.57 51.81
C ASP A 4 -10.84 -5.96 50.39
N GLY A 5 -11.79 -5.20 49.83
CA GLY A 5 -12.20 -5.29 48.46
C GLY A 5 -11.10 -4.83 47.51
N LEU A 6 -10.59 -5.76 46.72
CA LEU A 6 -9.87 -5.44 45.49
C LEU A 6 -10.86 -4.84 44.49
N SER A 7 -10.86 -3.51 44.41
CA SER A 7 -11.50 -2.78 43.32
C SER A 7 -10.86 -3.25 42.01
N ALA A 8 -11.62 -3.99 41.23
CA ALA A 8 -11.24 -4.30 39.83
C ALA A 8 -11.15 -2.96 39.08
N TYR A 9 -9.95 -2.50 38.83
CA TYR A 9 -9.67 -1.44 37.87
C TYR A 9 -10.05 -1.98 36.51
N ASN A 10 -11.26 -1.65 36.04
CA ASN A 10 -11.66 -1.84 34.65
C ASN A 10 -11.15 -0.60 33.89
N PRO A 11 -10.05 -0.68 33.14
CA PRO A 11 -9.73 0.39 32.24
C PRO A 11 -10.86 0.39 31.19
N VAL A 12 -11.56 1.50 31.06
CA VAL A 12 -12.39 1.78 29.90
C VAL A 12 -11.40 1.77 28.74
N MET A 13 -11.31 0.63 28.02
CA MET A 13 -10.51 0.56 26.80
C MET A 13 -11.15 1.55 25.83
N ASN A 14 -10.47 2.68 25.63
CA ASN A 14 -10.86 3.68 24.66
C ASN A 14 -10.61 3.03 23.27
N SER A 15 -11.65 2.38 22.72
CA SER A 15 -11.52 1.66 21.46
C SER A 15 -11.32 2.67 20.33
N ALA A 16 -10.39 2.40 19.42
CA ALA A 16 -10.16 3.21 18.23
C ALA A 16 -11.48 3.46 17.47
N LYS A 17 -11.67 4.69 16.99
CA LYS A 17 -12.81 5.09 16.16
C LYS A 17 -12.32 5.82 14.94
N PHE A 18 -12.99 5.60 13.81
CA PHE A 18 -12.64 6.19 12.53
C PHE A 18 -13.85 6.87 11.91
N LYS A 19 -13.61 8.00 11.25
CA LYS A 19 -14.56 8.66 10.36
C LYS A 19 -13.84 9.01 9.08
N ALA A 20 -14.50 8.90 7.94
CA ALA A 20 -13.91 9.24 6.66
C ALA A 20 -14.87 10.06 5.81
N ALA A 21 -14.32 10.93 4.98
CA ALA A 21 -15.05 11.72 3.99
C ALA A 21 -14.22 11.85 2.72
N CYS A 22 -14.91 11.98 1.60
CA CYS A 22 -14.30 12.23 0.30
C CYS A 22 -15.10 13.31 -0.43
N ALA A 23 -14.38 14.23 -1.05
CA ALA A 23 -14.99 15.26 -1.87
C ALA A 23 -14.15 15.52 -3.13
N SER A 24 -14.82 15.87 -4.22
CA SER A 24 -14.23 16.43 -5.43
C SER A 24 -14.82 17.79 -5.75
N GLY A 25 -14.09 18.63 -6.49
CA GLY A 25 -14.55 19.97 -6.78
C GLY A 25 -13.55 20.80 -7.59
N LYS A 26 -13.76 22.11 -7.62
CA LYS A 26 -12.97 23.01 -8.45
C LYS A 26 -11.73 23.58 -7.74
N ASP A 27 -11.80 23.73 -6.44
CA ASP A 27 -10.75 24.33 -5.63
C ASP A 27 -10.58 23.58 -4.29
N TRP A 28 -9.40 23.68 -3.73
CA TRP A 28 -9.03 22.96 -2.52
C TRP A 28 -9.87 23.40 -1.29
N GLN A 29 -10.30 24.68 -1.20
CA GLN A 29 -11.06 25.20 -0.09
C GLN A 29 -12.44 24.54 -0.01
N SER A 30 -13.13 24.48 -1.16
CA SER A 30 -14.45 23.83 -1.24
C SER A 30 -14.36 22.33 -0.95
N ILE A 31 -13.32 21.65 -1.48
CA ILE A 31 -13.11 20.21 -1.26
C ILE A 31 -12.83 19.92 0.22
N THR A 32 -11.87 20.63 0.82
CA THR A 32 -11.51 20.43 2.23
C THR A 32 -12.65 20.79 3.17
N GLY A 33 -13.35 21.91 2.85
CA GLY A 33 -14.53 22.35 3.59
C GLY A 33 -15.67 21.33 3.55
N GLN A 34 -15.92 20.71 2.39
CA GLN A 34 -16.93 19.66 2.25
C GLN A 34 -16.54 18.40 3.05
N CYS A 35 -15.28 17.94 2.94
CA CYS A 35 -14.80 16.81 3.75
C CYS A 35 -15.01 17.06 5.24
N LEU A 36 -14.67 18.24 5.74
CA LEU A 36 -14.89 18.59 7.16
C LEU A 36 -16.37 18.62 7.53
N ALA A 37 -17.24 19.11 6.67
CA ALA A 37 -18.68 19.12 6.90
C ALA A 37 -19.25 17.69 7.00
N ASP A 38 -18.80 16.79 6.12
CA ASP A 38 -19.24 15.39 6.08
C ASP A 38 -18.68 14.56 7.26
N LEU A 39 -17.48 14.88 7.74
CA LEU A 39 -16.91 14.30 8.97
C LEU A 39 -17.71 14.69 10.23
N GLY A 40 -18.45 15.82 10.17
CA GLY A 40 -19.35 16.28 11.23
C GLY A 40 -18.64 16.98 12.39
N PRO A 41 -19.41 17.44 13.39
CA PRO A 41 -18.94 18.40 14.42
C PRO A 41 -18.02 17.83 15.52
N GLU A 42 -17.62 16.57 15.49
CA GLU A 42 -16.77 15.93 16.51
C GLU A 42 -15.34 15.58 16.04
N PRO A 43 -14.56 16.51 15.47
CA PRO A 43 -13.14 16.28 15.27
C PRO A 43 -12.33 16.32 16.57
N SER A 44 -12.88 16.92 17.65
CA SER A 44 -12.14 17.30 18.87
C SER A 44 -11.56 16.13 19.68
N ALA A 45 -11.95 14.89 19.39
CA ALA A 45 -11.38 13.70 20.03
C ALA A 45 -10.39 12.95 19.13
N ALA A 46 -10.33 13.26 17.83
CA ALA A 46 -9.40 12.63 16.90
C ALA A 46 -7.98 13.19 17.15
N ASN A 47 -6.99 12.29 17.06
CA ASN A 47 -5.59 12.62 17.30
C ASN A 47 -4.66 12.23 16.14
N LEU A 48 -5.18 11.55 15.10
CA LEU A 48 -4.46 11.25 13.86
C LEU A 48 -5.36 11.51 12.67
N GLY A 49 -4.82 12.17 11.63
CA GLY A 49 -5.46 12.35 10.35
C GLY A 49 -4.74 11.59 9.22
N LEU A 50 -5.50 10.99 8.32
CA LEU A 50 -4.98 10.47 7.06
C LEU A 50 -5.54 11.28 5.92
N ILE A 51 -4.70 11.65 4.94
CA ILE A 51 -5.08 12.44 3.78
C ILE A 51 -4.50 11.84 2.50
N TYR A 52 -5.38 11.52 1.55
CA TYR A 52 -4.99 11.13 0.19
C TYR A 52 -5.65 12.08 -0.79
N LEU A 53 -4.88 12.56 -1.75
CA LEU A 53 -5.37 13.51 -2.73
C LEU A 53 -4.89 13.17 -4.14
N THR A 54 -5.70 13.55 -5.11
CA THR A 54 -5.32 13.45 -6.52
C THR A 54 -4.34 14.55 -6.88
N GLU A 55 -3.49 14.29 -7.86
CA GLU A 55 -2.40 15.18 -8.29
C GLU A 55 -2.80 16.66 -8.52
N PRO A 56 -3.96 17.00 -9.11
CA PRO A 56 -4.35 18.41 -9.28
C PRO A 56 -4.40 19.23 -7.98
N LEU A 57 -4.48 18.58 -6.81
CA LEU A 57 -4.43 19.23 -5.50
C LEU A 57 -3.02 19.32 -4.91
N ALA A 58 -2.04 18.64 -5.46
CA ALA A 58 -0.66 18.63 -4.95
C ALA A 58 -0.07 20.04 -4.71
N PRO A 59 -0.24 21.03 -5.61
CA PRO A 59 0.25 22.39 -5.37
C PRO A 59 -0.34 23.08 -4.15
N TYR A 60 -1.47 22.58 -3.64
CA TYR A 60 -2.22 23.16 -2.51
C TYR A 60 -2.11 22.34 -1.24
N LEU A 61 -1.32 21.25 -1.22
CA LEU A 61 -1.25 20.33 -0.09
C LEU A 61 -0.90 21.05 1.22
N GLN A 62 0.06 21.99 1.21
CA GLN A 62 0.40 22.76 2.41
C GLN A 62 -0.80 23.61 2.90
N ASN A 63 -1.49 24.28 2.00
CA ASN A 63 -2.67 25.08 2.36
C ASN A 63 -3.79 24.22 2.96
N MET A 64 -3.98 23.02 2.38
CA MET A 64 -4.97 22.06 2.88
C MET A 64 -4.58 21.53 4.25
N LEU A 65 -3.30 21.20 4.47
CA LEU A 65 -2.79 20.71 5.74
C LEU A 65 -2.93 21.76 6.85
N ASP A 66 -2.50 22.99 6.58
CA ASP A 66 -2.63 24.11 7.53
C ASP A 66 -4.10 24.36 7.90
N PHE A 67 -5.00 24.33 6.91
CA PHE A 67 -6.43 24.50 7.14
C PHE A 67 -7.03 23.35 7.96
N LEU A 68 -6.65 22.10 7.67
CA LEU A 68 -7.10 20.92 8.42
C LEU A 68 -6.60 20.96 9.86
N GLN A 69 -5.34 21.29 10.10
CA GLN A 69 -4.76 21.44 11.43
C GLN A 69 -5.46 22.54 12.23
N GLU A 70 -5.73 23.71 11.59
CA GLU A 70 -6.47 24.80 12.23
C GLU A 70 -7.89 24.40 12.64
N LYS A 71 -8.61 23.69 11.73
CA LYS A 71 -10.04 23.38 11.95
C LYS A 71 -10.27 22.18 12.86
N THR A 72 -9.36 21.21 12.85
CA THR A 72 -9.51 19.97 13.64
C THR A 72 -8.73 19.99 14.95
N GLY A 73 -7.69 20.82 15.05
CA GLY A 73 -6.73 20.81 16.16
C GLY A 73 -5.77 19.59 16.14
N ILE A 74 -5.81 18.77 15.09
CA ILE A 74 -4.93 17.60 14.94
C ILE A 74 -3.62 18.08 14.32
N SER A 75 -2.48 17.84 14.99
CA SER A 75 -1.14 18.10 14.46
C SER A 75 -0.60 16.95 13.61
N ASP A 76 -1.00 15.72 13.94
CA ASP A 76 -0.44 14.51 13.38
C ASP A 76 -1.25 14.03 12.17
N TRP A 77 -0.68 14.24 11.01
CA TRP A 77 -1.26 13.85 9.71
C TRP A 77 -0.29 12.97 8.95
N VAL A 78 -0.82 11.97 8.25
CA VAL A 78 -0.06 11.12 7.32
C VAL A 78 -0.82 10.98 6.01
N GLY A 79 -0.10 10.82 4.91
CA GLY A 79 -0.74 10.68 3.61
C GLY A 79 0.19 10.91 2.44
N THR A 80 -0.39 10.98 1.25
CA THR A 80 0.38 11.18 0.01
C THR A 80 -0.50 11.62 -1.15
N VAL A 81 0.15 11.96 -2.25
CA VAL A 81 -0.47 12.27 -3.54
C VAL A 81 -0.54 11.01 -4.40
N GLY A 82 -1.70 10.74 -4.98
CA GLY A 82 -1.94 9.64 -5.90
C GLY A 82 -2.44 10.10 -7.28
N SER A 83 -2.29 9.26 -8.29
CA SER A 83 -2.94 9.42 -9.60
C SER A 83 -4.46 9.25 -9.52
N GLY A 84 -4.93 8.61 -8.44
CA GLY A 84 -6.32 8.44 -8.05
C GLY A 84 -6.39 8.07 -6.58
N ILE A 85 -7.57 8.27 -5.98
CA ILE A 85 -7.84 7.97 -4.57
C ILE A 85 -8.94 6.93 -4.41
N CYS A 86 -8.84 6.17 -3.33
CA CYS A 86 -9.78 5.15 -2.90
C CYS A 86 -10.61 5.66 -1.70
N PHE A 87 -11.91 5.46 -1.77
CA PHE A 87 -12.84 5.77 -0.69
C PHE A 87 -13.91 4.68 -0.60
N SER A 88 -14.63 4.57 0.50
CA SER A 88 -15.70 3.58 0.72
C SER A 88 -16.57 3.34 -0.53
N GLY A 89 -16.29 2.27 -1.30
CA GLY A 89 -17.00 1.92 -2.53
C GLY A 89 -16.79 2.87 -3.74
N LEU A 90 -15.87 3.82 -3.67
CA LEU A 90 -15.64 4.85 -4.69
C LEU A 90 -14.17 4.96 -5.08
N GLU A 91 -13.91 5.12 -6.37
CA GLU A 91 -12.61 5.46 -6.96
C GLU A 91 -12.73 6.83 -7.64
N VAL A 92 -11.80 7.74 -7.36
CA VAL A 92 -11.79 9.06 -8.01
C VAL A 92 -10.47 9.27 -8.73
N TYR A 93 -10.56 9.68 -10.00
CA TYR A 93 -9.44 9.93 -10.89
C TYR A 93 -9.65 11.22 -11.68
N ASP A 94 -8.57 11.77 -12.21
CA ASP A 94 -8.55 12.80 -13.25
C ASP A 94 -9.24 14.13 -12.87
N GLU A 95 -9.66 14.31 -11.61
CA GLU A 95 -10.26 15.53 -11.08
C GLU A 95 -9.68 15.88 -9.71
N PRO A 96 -9.73 17.17 -9.30
CA PRO A 96 -9.30 17.52 -7.95
C PRO A 96 -10.19 16.88 -6.90
N ALA A 97 -9.62 15.99 -6.08
CA ALA A 97 -10.36 15.26 -5.04
C ALA A 97 -9.45 14.94 -3.85
N ALA A 98 -10.04 14.83 -2.67
CA ALA A 98 -9.38 14.38 -1.46
C ALA A 98 -10.23 13.38 -0.68
N ALA A 99 -9.59 12.34 -0.14
CA ALA A 99 -10.15 11.43 0.84
C ALA A 99 -9.44 11.66 2.18
N ILE A 100 -10.22 11.93 3.21
CA ILE A 100 -9.71 12.25 4.56
C ILE A 100 -10.31 11.27 5.54
N MET A 101 -9.46 10.72 6.43
CA MET A 101 -9.89 9.91 7.56
C MET A 101 -9.38 10.54 8.85
N LEU A 102 -10.25 10.65 9.84
CA LEU A 102 -9.90 11.04 11.20
C LEU A 102 -9.98 9.80 12.11
N ALA A 103 -8.92 9.57 12.86
CA ALA A 103 -8.83 8.48 13.82
C ALA A 103 -8.76 9.06 15.24
N THR A 104 -9.65 8.55 16.12
CA THR A 104 -9.55 8.70 17.56
C THR A 104 -8.88 7.44 18.09
N LEU A 105 -7.64 7.55 18.49
CA LEU A 105 -6.83 6.44 18.96
C LEU A 105 -6.55 6.59 20.47
N PRO A 106 -6.26 5.50 21.20
CA PRO A 106 -5.80 5.58 22.57
C PRO A 106 -4.60 6.53 22.71
N ASP A 107 -4.51 7.18 23.87
CA ASP A 107 -3.38 8.06 24.17
C ASP A 107 -2.06 7.28 24.05
N ASP A 108 -1.04 7.92 23.51
CA ASP A 108 0.31 7.35 23.37
C ASP A 108 0.39 6.05 22.51
N SER A 109 -0.59 5.81 21.62
CA SER A 109 -0.67 4.57 20.83
C SER A 109 0.02 4.63 19.47
N PHE A 110 0.64 5.73 19.09
CA PHE A 110 1.34 5.86 17.81
C PHE A 110 2.52 6.84 17.83
N ARG A 111 3.38 6.76 16.83
CA ARG A 111 4.48 7.71 16.56
C ARG A 111 4.54 7.98 15.05
N LEU A 112 4.76 9.24 14.66
CA LEU A 112 5.03 9.57 13.27
C LEU A 112 6.42 9.08 12.85
N ILE A 113 6.53 8.61 11.62
CA ILE A 113 7.76 8.22 10.95
C ILE A 113 8.15 9.34 9.99
N PRO A 114 9.15 10.16 10.31
CA PRO A 114 9.59 11.24 9.44
C PRO A 114 10.32 10.70 8.21
N ALA A 115 10.28 11.44 7.10
CA ALA A 115 11.04 11.09 5.90
C ALA A 115 12.55 11.29 6.09
N GLY A 116 13.33 10.44 5.40
CA GLY A 116 14.79 10.48 5.42
C GLY A 116 15.42 9.50 6.39
N LEU A 117 16.55 8.92 5.96
CA LEU A 117 17.23 7.84 6.69
C LEU A 117 17.73 8.28 8.08
N GLU A 118 18.31 9.47 8.17
CA GLU A 118 18.82 10.02 9.44
C GLU A 118 17.67 10.27 10.43
N ALA A 119 16.62 10.94 9.97
CA ALA A 119 15.43 11.23 10.79
C ALA A 119 14.70 9.95 11.24
N LEU A 120 14.63 8.93 10.37
CA LEU A 120 14.09 7.62 10.70
C LEU A 120 14.94 6.93 11.77
N THR A 121 16.26 6.95 11.63
CA THR A 121 17.18 6.34 12.61
C THR A 121 17.06 7.01 13.98
N ASP A 122 17.00 8.35 14.00
CA ASP A 122 16.80 9.13 15.22
C ASP A 122 15.44 8.83 15.86
N MET A 123 14.38 8.76 15.07
CA MET A 123 13.04 8.43 15.56
C MET A 123 13.01 7.05 16.22
N LEU A 124 13.57 6.03 15.58
CA LEU A 124 13.64 4.68 16.13
C LEU A 124 14.50 4.64 17.41
N GLY A 125 15.65 5.31 17.40
CA GLY A 125 16.55 5.40 18.55
C GLY A 125 15.88 6.08 19.76
N ASN A 126 15.24 7.23 19.53
CA ASN A 126 14.56 8.01 20.57
C ASN A 126 13.32 7.31 21.12
N ASN A 127 12.66 6.47 20.34
CA ASN A 127 11.45 5.75 20.74
C ASN A 127 11.69 4.28 21.09
N ARG A 128 12.94 3.81 21.21
CA ARG A 128 13.27 2.40 21.47
C ARG A 128 12.51 1.82 22.68
N ASN A 129 12.45 2.56 23.78
CA ASN A 129 11.73 2.12 24.99
C ASN A 129 10.22 2.03 24.72
N TRP A 130 9.64 3.05 24.08
CA TRP A 130 8.23 3.05 23.71
C TRP A 130 7.88 1.90 22.78
N ILE A 131 8.71 1.63 21.75
CA ILE A 131 8.54 0.50 20.81
C ILE A 131 8.49 -0.82 21.58
N ALA A 132 9.43 -1.04 22.51
CA ALA A 132 9.50 -2.26 23.31
C ALA A 132 8.32 -2.39 24.29
N GLU A 133 7.97 -1.32 25.02
CA GLU A 133 6.88 -1.32 26.01
C GLU A 133 5.51 -1.53 25.37
N HIS A 134 5.28 -0.97 24.17
CA HIS A 134 4.00 -1.04 23.46
C HIS A 134 3.98 -2.15 22.39
N SER A 135 5.07 -2.92 22.27
CA SER A 135 5.23 -3.94 21.22
C SER A 135 4.85 -3.42 19.83
N ALA A 136 5.30 -2.19 19.55
CA ALA A 136 4.95 -1.50 18.32
C ALA A 136 5.64 -2.15 17.11
N HIS A 137 4.85 -2.55 16.11
CA HIS A 137 5.34 -3.29 14.94
C HIS A 137 4.57 -3.01 13.66
N PHE A 138 3.36 -2.42 13.75
CA PHE A 138 2.53 -2.12 12.58
C PHE A 138 2.74 -0.68 12.12
N CYS A 139 2.98 -0.49 10.81
CA CYS A 139 3.16 0.83 10.20
C CYS A 139 2.26 1.02 8.99
N ILE A 140 1.73 2.25 8.86
CA ILE A 140 1.28 2.77 7.56
C ILE A 140 2.39 3.67 7.03
N VAL A 141 2.88 3.39 5.82
CA VAL A 141 4.01 4.12 5.23
C VAL A 141 3.74 4.54 3.79
N HIS A 142 4.29 5.70 3.43
CA HIS A 142 4.25 6.24 2.08
C HIS A 142 5.68 6.49 1.61
N GLY A 143 6.00 6.12 0.38
CA GLY A 143 7.34 6.24 -0.16
C GLY A 143 7.39 7.10 -1.42
N ASP A 144 8.55 7.63 -1.71
CA ASP A 144 8.84 8.38 -2.93
C ASP A 144 9.40 7.43 -4.00
N PRO A 145 8.73 7.24 -5.16
CA PRO A 145 9.22 6.35 -6.21
C PRO A 145 10.52 6.81 -6.87
N ARG A 146 10.91 8.09 -6.71
CA ARG A 146 12.19 8.63 -7.20
C ARG A 146 13.38 8.14 -6.37
N ASN A 147 13.14 7.66 -5.15
CA ASN A 147 14.18 7.11 -4.30
C ASN A 147 14.50 5.67 -4.70
N THR A 148 15.63 5.47 -5.38
CA THR A 148 16.09 4.14 -5.84
C THR A 148 16.37 3.15 -4.69
N HIS A 149 16.46 3.63 -3.45
CA HIS A 149 16.71 2.82 -2.24
C HIS A 149 15.43 2.57 -1.42
N VAL A 150 14.25 2.95 -1.93
CA VAL A 150 13.00 2.85 -1.16
C VAL A 150 12.69 1.41 -0.72
N ALA A 151 12.99 0.41 -1.55
CA ALA A 151 12.82 -1.00 -1.19
C ALA A 151 13.71 -1.41 0.00
N GLN A 152 14.97 -0.93 0.03
CA GLN A 152 15.89 -1.17 1.14
C GLN A 152 15.44 -0.44 2.42
N LEU A 153 14.86 0.76 2.31
CA LEU A 153 14.29 1.48 3.46
C LEU A 153 13.11 0.70 4.06
N ILE A 154 12.23 0.13 3.22
CA ILE A 154 11.11 -0.71 3.65
C ILE A 154 11.64 -1.94 4.41
N GLU A 155 12.60 -2.65 3.85
CA GLU A 155 13.21 -3.83 4.47
C GLU A 155 13.91 -3.49 5.79
N SER A 156 14.69 -2.39 5.81
CA SER A 156 15.40 -1.93 7.01
C SER A 156 14.43 -1.56 8.13
N LEU A 157 13.38 -0.78 7.83
CA LEU A 157 12.36 -0.41 8.83
C LEU A 157 11.66 -1.65 9.39
N SER A 158 11.30 -2.61 8.54
CA SER A 158 10.69 -3.85 8.99
C SER A 158 11.61 -4.66 9.90
N THR A 159 12.91 -4.71 9.58
CA THR A 159 13.90 -5.44 10.38
C THR A 159 14.11 -4.79 11.74
N GLU A 160 14.18 -3.47 11.81
CA GLU A 160 14.38 -2.73 13.07
C GLU A 160 13.19 -2.87 14.04
N LEU A 161 11.99 -3.18 13.54
CA LEU A 161 10.77 -3.35 14.35
C LEU A 161 10.52 -4.82 14.79
N ASP A 162 11.29 -5.78 14.35
CA ASP A 162 11.41 -7.23 14.63
C ASP A 162 10.13 -7.95 15.18
N PRO A 163 9.24 -8.46 14.36
CA PRO A 163 9.09 -8.29 12.92
C PRO A 163 8.13 -7.14 12.58
N GLY A 164 8.63 -6.14 11.87
CA GLY A 164 7.80 -5.03 11.42
C GLY A 164 6.80 -5.48 10.35
N PHE A 165 5.56 -5.01 10.49
CA PHE A 165 4.49 -5.22 9.54
C PHE A 165 4.11 -3.88 8.90
N LEU A 166 4.58 -3.63 7.70
CA LEU A 166 4.35 -2.40 6.97
C LEU A 166 3.23 -2.57 5.95
N VAL A 167 2.39 -1.57 5.79
CA VAL A 167 1.42 -1.45 4.70
C VAL A 167 1.47 -0.03 4.14
N GLY A 168 1.15 0.13 2.87
CA GLY A 168 1.20 1.44 2.25
C GLY A 168 1.47 1.38 0.77
N GLY A 169 2.10 2.43 0.24
CA GLY A 169 2.48 2.48 -1.16
C GLY A 169 3.32 3.70 -1.51
N LEU A 170 3.90 3.65 -2.69
CA LEU A 170 4.65 4.76 -3.25
C LEU A 170 3.70 5.77 -3.86
N SER A 171 3.96 7.06 -3.66
CA SER A 171 3.23 8.14 -4.34
C SER A 171 3.21 7.92 -5.85
N SER A 172 2.16 8.40 -6.51
CA SER A 172 1.90 8.06 -7.92
C SER A 172 1.44 9.25 -8.76
N ALA A 173 1.85 10.45 -8.39
CA ALA A 173 1.66 11.60 -9.26
C ALA A 173 2.39 11.40 -10.59
N GLU A 174 1.85 11.90 -11.70
CA GLU A 174 2.51 11.86 -13.00
C GLU A 174 3.68 12.87 -13.06
N ASN A 175 3.48 14.03 -12.41
CA ASN A 175 4.53 15.04 -12.28
C ASN A 175 5.50 14.67 -11.15
N GLU A 176 6.79 14.56 -11.48
CA GLU A 176 7.85 14.24 -10.51
C GLU A 176 7.94 15.23 -9.33
N ASP A 177 7.56 16.50 -9.53
CA ASP A 177 7.58 17.51 -8.47
C ASP A 177 6.44 17.31 -7.43
N TYR A 178 5.48 16.43 -7.71
CA TYR A 178 4.32 16.17 -6.86
C TYR A 178 4.35 14.81 -6.15
N GLN A 179 5.52 14.15 -6.10
CA GLN A 179 5.73 12.94 -5.30
C GLN A 179 5.84 13.28 -3.81
N LEU A 180 4.79 13.92 -3.29
CA LEU A 180 4.76 14.48 -1.94
C LEU A 180 4.13 13.50 -0.95
N GLN A 181 4.64 13.50 0.28
CA GLN A 181 4.14 12.74 1.41
C GLN A 181 3.84 13.67 2.58
N VAL A 182 3.06 13.20 3.53
CA VAL A 182 2.75 13.90 4.78
C VAL A 182 3.10 13.00 5.95
N ALA A 183 3.87 13.52 6.90
CA ALA A 183 4.13 12.93 8.22
C ALA A 183 4.31 14.05 9.26
N GLY A 184 3.18 14.63 9.70
CA GLY A 184 3.12 15.91 10.43
C GLY A 184 3.26 17.09 9.49
N ASP A 185 4.39 17.19 8.80
CA ASP A 185 4.70 18.16 7.76
C ASP A 185 4.79 17.48 6.38
N ILE A 186 4.86 18.29 5.31
CA ILE A 186 5.12 17.79 3.96
C ILE A 186 6.58 17.35 3.85
N CYS A 187 6.77 16.17 3.26
CA CYS A 187 8.09 15.59 3.02
C CYS A 187 8.16 14.87 1.67
N GLU A 188 9.38 14.59 1.21
CA GLU A 188 9.66 13.92 -0.05
C GLU A 188 11.00 13.15 0.01
N GLN A 189 11.28 12.37 -1.03
CA GLN A 189 12.54 11.62 -1.23
C GLN A 189 12.83 10.53 -0.19
N GLY A 190 11.85 10.08 0.57
CA GLY A 190 12.05 9.07 1.61
C GLY A 190 10.91 8.08 1.76
N LEU A 191 10.88 7.49 2.92
CA LEU A 191 9.78 6.68 3.45
C LEU A 191 9.28 7.37 4.72
N SER A 192 8.00 7.70 4.77
CA SER A 192 7.37 8.39 5.91
C SER A 192 6.05 7.73 6.28
N GLY A 193 5.48 8.04 7.45
CA GLY A 193 4.20 7.47 7.84
C GLY A 193 3.94 7.48 9.34
N VAL A 194 3.36 6.41 9.86
CA VAL A 194 3.01 6.26 11.27
C VAL A 194 3.23 4.82 11.74
N LEU A 195 3.84 4.69 12.92
CA LEU A 195 4.04 3.44 13.66
C LEU A 195 3.01 3.36 14.80
N PHE A 196 2.33 2.23 14.93
CA PHE A 196 1.30 1.99 15.92
C PHE A 196 1.74 0.99 16.99
N SER A 197 1.22 1.19 18.20
CA SER A 197 1.30 0.22 19.28
C SER A 197 0.46 -1.03 18.99
N SER A 198 0.76 -2.14 19.64
CA SER A 198 0.00 -3.40 19.51
C SER A 198 -1.45 -3.33 20.02
N GLU A 199 -1.84 -2.23 20.69
CA GLU A 199 -3.23 -1.97 21.06
C GLU A 199 -4.11 -1.70 19.85
N ILE A 200 -3.53 -1.22 18.75
CA ILE A 200 -4.24 -1.01 17.47
C ILE A 200 -4.26 -2.33 16.71
N GLN A 201 -5.38 -3.02 16.85
CA GLN A 201 -5.57 -4.32 16.20
C GLN A 201 -5.92 -4.15 14.74
N VAL A 202 -5.16 -4.83 13.89
CA VAL A 202 -5.34 -4.83 12.44
C VAL A 202 -5.27 -6.23 11.87
N ILE A 203 -5.96 -6.42 10.76
CA ILE A 203 -5.75 -7.57 9.87
C ILE A 203 -5.50 -7.04 8.47
N SER A 204 -4.60 -7.67 7.74
CA SER A 204 -4.27 -7.26 6.39
C SER A 204 -4.19 -8.46 5.46
N ALA A 205 -4.40 -8.21 4.18
CA ALA A 205 -4.20 -9.18 3.11
C ALA A 205 -3.87 -8.49 1.80
N VAL A 206 -3.20 -9.25 0.92
CA VAL A 206 -2.80 -8.84 -0.42
C VAL A 206 -3.64 -9.58 -1.44
N THR A 207 -4.04 -8.88 -2.51
CA THR A 207 -4.66 -9.48 -3.69
C THR A 207 -3.80 -9.28 -4.91
N GLN A 208 -3.68 -10.32 -5.75
CA GLN A 208 -2.86 -10.33 -6.96
C GLN A 208 -3.66 -9.90 -8.19
N GLY A 209 -3.00 -9.24 -9.12
CA GLY A 209 -3.62 -8.77 -10.37
C GLY A 209 -3.19 -9.55 -11.62
N CYS A 210 -2.27 -10.49 -11.48
CA CYS A 210 -1.68 -11.25 -12.57
C CYS A 210 -1.90 -12.76 -12.39
N LEU A 211 -2.03 -13.46 -13.51
CA LEU A 211 -2.18 -14.92 -13.58
C LEU A 211 -0.86 -15.54 -14.06
N PRO A 212 -0.27 -16.51 -13.34
CA PRO A 212 0.89 -17.24 -13.82
C PRO A 212 0.64 -17.93 -15.16
N LEU A 213 1.67 -17.94 -16.01
CA LEU A 213 1.75 -18.67 -17.26
C LEU A 213 2.82 -19.76 -17.14
N GLY A 214 2.58 -20.92 -17.70
CA GLY A 214 3.58 -22.02 -17.69
C GLY A 214 3.97 -22.48 -16.29
N GLU A 215 5.21 -22.93 -16.18
CA GLU A 215 5.80 -23.50 -14.96
C GLU A 215 6.69 -22.47 -14.25
N LYS A 216 7.19 -22.84 -13.07
CA LYS A 216 8.24 -22.10 -12.38
C LYS A 216 9.60 -22.58 -12.87
N HIS A 217 10.49 -21.66 -13.22
CA HIS A 217 11.82 -21.93 -13.73
C HIS A 217 12.91 -21.53 -12.76
N ARG A 218 13.98 -22.31 -12.70
CA ARG A 218 15.19 -21.94 -11.96
C ARG A 218 16.05 -21.02 -12.84
N ILE A 219 16.50 -19.91 -12.31
CA ILE A 219 17.46 -19.02 -12.97
C ILE A 219 18.83 -19.71 -12.93
N SER A 220 19.27 -20.28 -14.05
CA SER A 220 20.55 -20.98 -14.16
C SER A 220 21.67 -20.12 -14.72
N GLY A 221 21.37 -18.91 -15.20
CA GLY A 221 22.34 -17.91 -15.61
C GLY A 221 21.71 -16.53 -15.63
N CYS A 222 22.34 -15.56 -14.94
CA CYS A 222 21.92 -14.16 -14.95
C CYS A 222 23.11 -13.22 -14.74
N GLN A 223 22.93 -11.96 -15.12
CA GLN A 223 23.84 -10.86 -14.80
C GLN A 223 23.02 -9.61 -14.46
N GLY A 224 23.07 -9.19 -13.19
CA GLY A 224 22.24 -8.10 -12.69
C GLY A 224 20.75 -8.43 -12.86
N ASN A 225 20.07 -7.69 -13.69
CA ASN A 225 18.64 -7.86 -13.96
C ASN A 225 18.32 -8.61 -15.28
N ILE A 226 19.31 -9.22 -15.89
CA ILE A 226 19.21 -9.92 -17.20
C ILE A 226 19.34 -11.42 -16.98
N ALA A 227 18.30 -12.19 -17.34
CA ALA A 227 18.32 -13.63 -17.41
C ALA A 227 18.88 -14.07 -18.76
N SER A 228 19.93 -14.90 -18.76
CA SER A 228 20.50 -15.55 -19.95
C SER A 228 20.06 -17.00 -20.07
N GLU A 229 19.88 -17.72 -18.93
CA GLU A 229 19.47 -19.11 -18.91
C GLU A 229 18.44 -19.37 -17.82
N LEU A 230 17.40 -20.14 -18.19
CA LEU A 230 16.39 -20.70 -17.29
C LEU A 230 16.37 -22.22 -17.47
N ASP A 231 16.49 -22.99 -16.38
CA ASP A 231 16.57 -24.46 -16.37
C ASP A 231 17.67 -25.02 -17.28
N GLY A 232 18.80 -24.28 -17.45
CA GLY A 232 19.91 -24.64 -18.32
C GLY A 232 19.62 -24.45 -19.83
N ARG A 233 18.60 -23.67 -20.16
CA ARG A 233 18.19 -23.35 -21.55
C ARG A 233 18.21 -21.83 -21.77
N PRO A 234 18.35 -21.32 -23.02
CA PRO A 234 18.27 -19.90 -23.28
C PRO A 234 16.97 -19.29 -22.74
N ALA A 235 17.08 -18.19 -21.96
CA ALA A 235 15.95 -17.63 -21.22
C ALA A 235 14.79 -17.22 -22.15
N LEU A 236 15.11 -16.69 -23.34
CA LEU A 236 14.09 -16.28 -24.30
C LEU A 236 13.34 -17.48 -24.92
N ASP A 237 13.97 -18.63 -25.05
CA ASP A 237 13.29 -19.82 -25.60
C ASP A 237 12.26 -20.34 -24.58
N VAL A 238 12.62 -20.41 -23.31
CA VAL A 238 11.70 -20.77 -22.22
C VAL A 238 10.55 -19.76 -22.13
N PHE A 239 10.85 -18.47 -22.17
CA PHE A 239 9.84 -17.41 -22.20
C PHE A 239 8.84 -17.57 -23.36
N LYS A 240 9.32 -17.84 -24.59
CA LYS A 240 8.45 -18.02 -25.76
C LYS A 240 7.52 -19.23 -25.63
N GLU A 241 7.98 -20.29 -24.98
CA GLU A 241 7.15 -21.48 -24.72
C GLU A 241 6.01 -21.15 -23.76
N ASP A 242 6.30 -20.43 -22.66
CA ASP A 242 5.31 -20.07 -21.65
C ASP A 242 4.25 -19.09 -22.18
N VAL A 243 4.67 -18.07 -22.93
CA VAL A 243 3.73 -17.08 -23.47
C VAL A 243 2.92 -17.61 -24.67
N GLY A 244 3.33 -18.72 -25.25
CA GLY A 244 2.64 -19.40 -26.33
C GLY A 244 2.92 -18.78 -27.71
N GLU A 245 2.60 -19.55 -28.76
CA GLU A 245 2.97 -19.24 -30.15
C GLU A 245 2.51 -17.88 -30.68
N VAL A 246 1.38 -17.37 -30.22
CA VAL A 246 0.81 -16.11 -30.74
C VAL A 246 1.64 -14.92 -30.31
N LEU A 247 2.00 -14.85 -29.02
CA LEU A 247 2.83 -13.77 -28.48
C LEU A 247 4.31 -13.97 -28.83
N ALA A 248 4.78 -15.20 -28.92
CA ALA A 248 6.16 -15.51 -29.32
C ALA A 248 6.50 -15.01 -30.74
N LYS A 249 5.50 -14.87 -31.63
CA LYS A 249 5.68 -14.33 -32.99
C LYS A 249 5.81 -12.80 -33.05
N ASP A 250 5.31 -12.10 -32.04
CA ASP A 250 5.35 -10.63 -31.99
C ASP A 250 5.64 -10.15 -30.55
N LEU A 251 6.90 -10.15 -30.21
CA LEU A 251 7.38 -9.77 -28.87
C LEU A 251 7.09 -8.30 -28.50
N SER A 252 6.77 -7.44 -29.48
CA SER A 252 6.36 -6.06 -29.19
C SER A 252 5.03 -5.98 -28.45
N ARG A 253 4.20 -7.00 -28.54
CA ARG A 253 2.89 -7.10 -27.86
C ARG A 253 2.98 -7.59 -26.42
N VAL A 254 4.16 -7.99 -25.97
CA VAL A 254 4.37 -8.52 -24.60
C VAL A 254 4.46 -7.38 -23.58
N ALA A 255 4.98 -6.23 -24.01
CA ALA A 255 5.18 -5.08 -23.14
C ALA A 255 3.85 -4.61 -22.49
N GLY A 256 3.86 -4.45 -21.16
CA GLY A 256 2.69 -4.04 -20.39
C GLY A 256 1.57 -5.09 -20.24
N TYR A 257 1.77 -6.30 -20.78
CA TYR A 257 0.81 -7.40 -20.70
C TYR A 257 1.39 -8.66 -20.03
N ILE A 258 2.68 -8.97 -20.32
CA ILE A 258 3.42 -10.06 -19.69
C ILE A 258 4.46 -9.50 -18.75
N PHE A 259 4.65 -10.17 -17.63
CA PHE A 259 5.52 -9.79 -16.53
C PHE A 259 6.33 -10.99 -16.03
N ALA A 260 7.40 -10.72 -15.31
CA ALA A 260 8.08 -11.71 -14.49
C ALA A 260 7.40 -11.81 -13.12
N GLY A 261 7.17 -13.00 -12.64
CA GLY A 261 6.75 -13.29 -11.29
C GLY A 261 7.91 -13.91 -10.50
N LEU A 262 8.31 -13.29 -9.39
CA LEU A 262 9.37 -13.77 -8.51
C LEU A 262 8.72 -14.30 -7.24
N PRO A 263 8.66 -15.65 -7.03
CA PRO A 263 8.01 -16.24 -5.87
C PRO A 263 8.62 -15.76 -4.55
N VAL A 264 7.77 -15.43 -3.59
CA VAL A 264 8.18 -15.02 -2.24
C VAL A 264 8.52 -16.26 -1.42
N ILE A 265 9.79 -16.39 -1.03
CA ILE A 265 10.25 -17.50 -0.20
C ILE A 265 9.59 -17.42 1.18
N GLY A 266 8.97 -18.53 1.63
CA GLY A 266 8.29 -18.62 2.93
C GLY A 266 6.86 -18.04 2.96
N SER A 267 6.29 -17.67 1.81
CA SER A 267 4.88 -17.30 1.75
C SER A 267 3.97 -18.52 1.84
N ASP A 268 3.05 -18.52 2.80
CA ASP A 268 2.04 -19.58 2.99
C ASP A 268 0.93 -19.50 1.93
N THR A 269 0.78 -18.37 1.26
CA THR A 269 -0.25 -18.06 0.27
C THR A 269 0.23 -18.23 -1.16
N GLY A 270 1.53 -18.51 -1.35
CA GLY A 270 2.14 -18.67 -2.67
C GLY A 270 2.34 -17.34 -3.41
N ASP A 271 2.49 -16.24 -2.67
CA ASP A 271 2.68 -14.90 -3.21
C ASP A 271 3.95 -14.79 -4.06
N TYR A 272 3.91 -13.88 -5.00
CA TYR A 272 5.05 -13.54 -5.86
C TYR A 272 5.08 -12.04 -6.15
N LEU A 273 6.28 -11.53 -6.35
CA LEU A 273 6.49 -10.15 -6.79
C LEU A 273 6.35 -10.08 -8.30
N VAL A 274 5.49 -9.20 -8.79
CA VAL A 274 5.35 -8.95 -10.21
C VAL A 274 6.31 -7.84 -10.63
N ARG A 275 7.09 -8.07 -11.69
CA ARG A 275 8.07 -7.13 -12.22
C ARG A 275 7.89 -6.97 -13.72
N ASN A 276 8.05 -5.76 -14.21
CA ASN A 276 8.01 -5.48 -15.63
C ASN A 276 9.11 -6.25 -16.37
N LEU A 277 8.82 -6.70 -17.59
CA LEU A 277 9.85 -7.05 -18.55
C LEU A 277 10.34 -5.74 -19.18
N ILE A 278 11.59 -5.38 -18.94
CA ILE A 278 12.17 -4.10 -19.38
C ILE A 278 12.92 -4.21 -20.69
N GLY A 279 13.18 -5.43 -21.16
CA GLY A 279 13.80 -5.66 -22.45
C GLY A 279 13.84 -7.14 -22.83
N ILE A 280 13.84 -7.39 -24.12
CA ILE A 280 14.06 -8.71 -24.72
C ILE A 280 15.08 -8.54 -25.85
N ASP A 281 16.15 -9.33 -25.84
CA ASP A 281 17.16 -9.37 -26.90
C ASP A 281 17.05 -10.70 -27.66
N PRO A 282 16.45 -10.71 -28.87
CA PRO A 282 16.32 -11.91 -29.67
C PRO A 282 17.64 -12.43 -30.26
N GLU A 283 18.66 -11.59 -30.40
CA GLU A 283 19.95 -11.99 -30.98
C GLU A 283 20.80 -12.75 -29.95
N GLN A 284 20.73 -12.35 -28.68
CA GLN A 284 21.47 -12.96 -27.60
C GLN A 284 20.61 -13.90 -26.72
N ASN A 285 19.32 -14.03 -27.03
CA ASN A 285 18.34 -14.82 -26.27
C ASN A 285 18.18 -14.39 -24.80
N LEU A 286 18.24 -13.07 -24.51
CA LEU A 286 18.17 -12.51 -23.19
C LEU A 286 16.78 -11.96 -22.85
N VAL A 287 16.45 -12.00 -21.55
CA VAL A 287 15.25 -11.38 -20.98
C VAL A 287 15.65 -10.49 -19.82
N ALA A 288 15.34 -9.20 -19.88
CA ALA A 288 15.62 -8.23 -18.83
C ALA A 288 14.35 -7.95 -18.00
N VAL A 289 14.50 -8.03 -16.69
CA VAL A 289 13.43 -7.89 -15.69
C VAL A 289 13.65 -6.62 -14.87
N GLY A 290 12.59 -6.02 -14.35
CA GLY A 290 12.65 -4.82 -13.50
C GLY A 290 13.06 -5.09 -12.05
N ASP A 291 13.92 -6.08 -11.82
CA ASP A 291 14.50 -6.41 -10.52
C ASP A 291 15.87 -7.09 -10.69
N ILE A 292 16.69 -7.09 -9.65
CA ILE A 292 17.96 -7.85 -9.65
C ILE A 292 17.64 -9.34 -9.51
N LEU A 293 18.25 -10.12 -10.37
CA LEU A 293 18.09 -11.58 -10.39
C LEU A 293 19.28 -12.27 -9.69
N GLU A 294 18.97 -13.36 -9.02
CA GLU A 294 19.96 -14.20 -8.34
C GLU A 294 19.99 -15.59 -8.98
N GLU A 295 21.18 -16.15 -9.17
CA GLU A 295 21.33 -17.54 -9.60
C GLU A 295 20.68 -18.48 -8.59
N ASP A 296 20.09 -19.56 -9.08
CA ASP A 296 19.31 -20.54 -8.34
C ASP A 296 17.97 -20.04 -7.77
N ALA A 297 17.66 -18.74 -7.87
CA ALA A 297 16.31 -18.24 -7.57
C ALA A 297 15.29 -18.75 -8.59
N THR A 298 14.03 -18.62 -8.22
CA THR A 298 12.90 -19.04 -9.05
C THR A 298 12.25 -17.85 -9.73
N ILE A 299 11.95 -17.99 -11.01
CA ILE A 299 11.17 -17.05 -11.82
C ILE A 299 10.01 -17.79 -12.50
N MET A 300 8.93 -17.09 -12.77
CA MET A 300 7.85 -17.52 -13.66
C MET A 300 7.38 -16.33 -14.49
N PHE A 301 6.64 -16.59 -15.54
CA PHE A 301 5.99 -15.51 -16.27
C PHE A 301 4.51 -15.43 -15.92
N CYS A 302 3.95 -14.23 -15.95
CA CYS A 302 2.55 -14.01 -15.64
C CYS A 302 1.94 -12.94 -16.56
N LYS A 303 0.63 -12.99 -16.74
CA LYS A 303 -0.12 -12.01 -17.52
C LYS A 303 -1.13 -11.26 -16.66
N ARG A 304 -1.44 -10.02 -17.04
CA ARG A 304 -2.61 -9.34 -16.50
C ARG A 304 -3.87 -10.08 -16.93
N ASP A 305 -4.75 -10.31 -15.97
CA ASP A 305 -6.01 -11.00 -16.21
C ASP A 305 -7.08 -10.42 -15.28
N ALA A 306 -8.12 -9.81 -15.84
CA ALA A 306 -9.15 -9.12 -15.08
C ALA A 306 -10.04 -10.09 -14.28
N ASP A 307 -10.33 -11.25 -14.85
CA ASP A 307 -11.16 -12.26 -14.19
C ASP A 307 -10.39 -12.90 -13.02
N ALA A 308 -9.12 -13.27 -13.24
CA ALA A 308 -8.25 -13.79 -12.18
C ALA A 308 -8.05 -12.76 -11.06
N ALA A 309 -7.86 -11.48 -11.38
CA ALA A 309 -7.75 -10.41 -10.38
C ALA A 309 -9.03 -10.27 -9.54
N ARG A 310 -10.20 -10.37 -10.18
CA ARG A 310 -11.51 -10.32 -9.49
C ARG A 310 -11.71 -11.54 -8.59
N GLU A 311 -11.40 -12.73 -9.07
CA GLU A 311 -11.51 -13.97 -8.30
C GLU A 311 -10.58 -13.95 -7.08
N ASP A 312 -9.32 -13.55 -7.27
CA ASP A 312 -8.36 -13.45 -6.18
C ASP A 312 -8.75 -12.38 -5.16
N MET A 313 -9.29 -11.24 -5.60
CA MET A 313 -9.79 -10.21 -4.71
C MET A 313 -10.96 -10.71 -3.87
N VAL A 314 -11.93 -11.42 -4.46
CA VAL A 314 -13.05 -12.02 -3.72
C VAL A 314 -12.53 -13.05 -2.71
N ARG A 315 -11.56 -13.89 -3.06
CA ARG A 315 -10.90 -14.83 -2.16
C ARG A 315 -10.27 -14.10 -0.96
N MET A 316 -9.50 -13.05 -1.22
CA MET A 316 -8.85 -12.23 -0.20
C MET A 316 -9.87 -11.59 0.75
N LEU A 317 -10.96 -11.00 0.22
CA LEU A 317 -12.02 -10.38 1.02
C LEU A 317 -12.76 -11.39 1.89
N GLN A 318 -13.03 -12.60 1.37
CA GLN A 318 -13.63 -13.69 2.14
C GLN A 318 -12.71 -14.17 3.27
N ASP A 319 -11.40 -14.20 3.05
CA ASP A 319 -10.42 -14.53 4.09
C ASP A 319 -10.40 -13.46 5.19
N LEU A 320 -10.30 -12.18 4.83
CA LEU A 320 -10.38 -11.07 5.77
C LEU A 320 -11.67 -11.11 6.59
N ARG A 321 -12.82 -11.37 5.95
CA ARG A 321 -14.11 -11.49 6.64
C ARG A 321 -14.13 -12.62 7.68
N LYS A 322 -13.47 -13.75 7.40
CA LYS A 322 -13.37 -14.88 8.37
C LYS A 322 -12.43 -14.53 9.54
N ARG A 323 -11.38 -13.76 9.27
CA ARG A 323 -10.38 -13.35 10.28
C ARG A 323 -10.86 -12.18 11.14
N ALA A 324 -11.76 -11.34 10.62
CA ALA A 324 -12.37 -10.25 11.38
C ALA A 324 -13.24 -10.81 12.51
N THR A 325 -12.71 -10.78 13.75
CA THR A 325 -13.40 -11.32 14.93
C THR A 325 -14.37 -10.32 15.60
N GLY A 326 -14.49 -9.11 15.05
CA GLY A 326 -15.31 -8.01 15.57
C GLY A 326 -15.84 -7.12 14.47
N GLU A 327 -16.35 -5.97 14.87
CA GLU A 327 -16.76 -4.90 13.96
C GLU A 327 -15.53 -4.30 13.26
N ILE A 328 -15.62 -4.11 11.95
CA ILE A 328 -14.61 -3.37 11.18
C ILE A 328 -14.83 -1.88 11.46
N LYS A 329 -13.90 -1.25 12.17
CA LYS A 329 -14.00 0.16 12.57
C LYS A 329 -13.53 1.13 11.51
N GLY A 330 -12.63 0.66 10.62
CA GLY A 330 -12.06 1.45 9.53
C GLY A 330 -11.11 0.61 8.68
N GLY A 331 -10.61 1.17 7.61
CA GLY A 331 -9.64 0.50 6.76
C GLY A 331 -8.84 1.44 5.89
N VAL A 332 -7.70 0.95 5.41
CA VAL A 332 -6.90 1.60 4.37
C VAL A 332 -6.71 0.62 3.21
N TYR A 333 -6.78 1.14 1.99
CA TYR A 333 -6.60 0.35 0.78
C TYR A 333 -5.60 1.01 -0.17
N TYR A 334 -4.55 0.28 -0.51
CA TYR A 334 -3.51 0.68 -1.44
C TYR A 334 -3.56 -0.25 -2.64
N SER A 335 -3.97 0.27 -3.79
CA SER A 335 -4.11 -0.49 -5.02
C SER A 335 -3.11 0.00 -6.06
N CYS A 336 -2.57 -0.90 -6.88
CA CYS A 336 -1.69 -0.51 -7.97
C CYS A 336 -2.39 0.42 -8.95
N LEU A 337 -1.70 1.45 -9.43
CA LEU A 337 -2.21 2.34 -10.48
C LEU A 337 -2.59 1.58 -11.78
N GLY A 338 -2.07 0.37 -11.97
CA GLY A 338 -2.46 -0.53 -13.04
C GLY A 338 -3.77 -1.29 -12.78
N ARG A 339 -4.34 -1.24 -11.57
CA ARG A 339 -5.62 -1.86 -11.18
C ARG A 339 -6.79 -0.88 -11.35
N GLY A 340 -7.76 -0.87 -10.45
CA GLY A 340 -8.92 0.01 -10.53
C GLY A 340 -9.58 -0.02 -11.90
N ARG A 341 -9.88 1.13 -12.45
CA ARG A 341 -10.51 1.26 -13.79
C ARG A 341 -9.74 0.56 -14.91
N ASN A 342 -8.43 0.39 -14.78
CA ASN A 342 -7.57 -0.20 -15.81
C ASN A 342 -7.64 -1.73 -15.86
N GLN A 343 -8.13 -2.39 -14.81
CA GLN A 343 -8.21 -3.84 -14.72
C GLN A 343 -9.61 -4.34 -14.36
N PHE A 344 -10.33 -3.63 -13.50
CA PHE A 344 -11.67 -4.02 -13.05
C PHE A 344 -12.79 -3.37 -13.87
N GLY A 345 -12.47 -2.32 -14.64
CA GLY A 345 -13.43 -1.53 -15.42
C GLY A 345 -13.88 -0.27 -14.69
N GLY A 346 -14.68 0.56 -15.36
CA GLY A 346 -15.18 1.81 -14.82
C GLY A 346 -16.16 1.62 -13.65
N ASN A 347 -16.69 2.75 -13.13
CA ASN A 347 -17.69 2.78 -12.06
C ASN A 347 -17.23 2.22 -10.70
N SER A 348 -15.94 2.36 -10.37
CA SER A 348 -15.39 1.96 -9.05
C SER A 348 -15.58 0.47 -8.71
N GLU A 349 -15.46 -0.40 -9.71
CA GLU A 349 -15.76 -1.83 -9.55
C GLU A 349 -14.87 -2.51 -8.51
N GLU A 350 -13.61 -2.11 -8.37
CA GLU A 350 -12.69 -2.66 -7.39
C GLU A 350 -13.11 -2.29 -5.96
N LEU A 351 -13.43 -1.02 -5.71
CA LEU A 351 -13.84 -0.56 -4.38
C LEU A 351 -15.26 -1.03 -4.01
N LYS A 352 -16.14 -1.22 -4.99
CA LYS A 352 -17.47 -1.83 -4.77
C LYS A 352 -17.35 -3.28 -4.31
N LEU A 353 -16.39 -4.05 -4.81
CA LEU A 353 -16.16 -5.41 -4.32
C LEU A 353 -15.82 -5.43 -2.83
N ILE A 354 -15.03 -4.46 -2.33
CA ILE A 354 -14.73 -4.33 -0.90
C ILE A 354 -16.03 -4.07 -0.13
N HIS A 355 -16.81 -3.07 -0.55
CA HIS A 355 -18.08 -2.72 0.09
C HIS A 355 -19.07 -3.89 0.07
N ASP A 356 -19.24 -4.57 -1.06
CA ASP A 356 -20.21 -5.66 -1.21
C ASP A 356 -19.86 -6.88 -0.35
N GLN A 357 -18.57 -7.16 -0.14
CA GLN A 357 -18.13 -8.32 0.64
C GLN A 357 -18.00 -8.03 2.14
N LEU A 358 -17.59 -6.83 2.53
CA LEU A 358 -17.25 -6.49 3.91
C LEU A 358 -18.28 -5.55 4.58
N GLY A 359 -19.15 -4.91 3.80
CA GLY A 359 -20.13 -3.93 4.29
C GLY A 359 -19.58 -2.49 4.27
N ASP A 360 -20.35 -1.59 4.89
CA ASP A 360 -20.01 -0.17 4.95
C ASP A 360 -19.17 0.14 6.19
N PHE A 361 -17.98 0.69 5.96
CA PHE A 361 -17.05 1.18 7.00
C PHE A 361 -16.17 2.29 6.43
N PRO A 362 -15.62 3.18 7.27
CA PRO A 362 -14.68 4.20 6.83
C PRO A 362 -13.46 3.59 6.14
N LEU A 363 -13.27 3.86 4.86
CA LEU A 363 -12.14 3.37 4.07
C LEU A 363 -11.54 4.51 3.27
N VAL A 364 -10.23 4.69 3.35
CA VAL A 364 -9.46 5.62 2.52
C VAL A 364 -8.21 4.95 1.96
N GLY A 365 -7.64 5.53 0.92
CA GLY A 365 -6.39 5.07 0.31
C GLY A 365 -6.14 5.74 -1.02
N PHE A 366 -5.24 5.17 -1.80
CA PHE A 366 -4.88 5.72 -3.10
C PHE A 366 -4.38 4.64 -4.06
N PHE A 367 -4.32 4.99 -5.34
CA PHE A 367 -3.70 4.14 -6.36
C PHE A 367 -2.19 4.41 -6.38
N ALA A 368 -1.41 3.43 -5.95
CA ALA A 368 0.02 3.53 -5.66
C ALA A 368 0.89 3.16 -6.87
N ASN A 369 2.08 3.72 -6.94
CA ASN A 369 3.14 3.31 -7.88
C ASN A 369 4.04 2.23 -7.25
N GLY A 370 3.43 1.19 -6.73
CA GLY A 370 4.01 0.11 -5.96
C GLY A 370 3.40 0.02 -4.56
N GLU A 371 2.92 -1.15 -4.20
CA GLU A 371 2.22 -1.42 -2.94
C GLU A 371 3.19 -2.02 -1.92
N ILE A 372 3.10 -1.54 -0.68
CA ILE A 372 3.94 -2.02 0.42
C ILE A 372 3.14 -3.01 1.25
N SER A 373 3.68 -4.22 1.44
CA SER A 373 3.15 -5.20 2.38
C SER A 373 4.28 -5.95 3.07
N HIS A 374 4.24 -6.00 4.41
CA HIS A 374 5.31 -6.52 5.25
C HIS A 374 6.63 -5.77 5.01
N ASN A 375 7.64 -6.46 4.52
CA ASN A 375 8.97 -5.91 4.22
C ASN A 375 9.25 -5.76 2.72
N ARG A 376 8.21 -5.76 1.87
CA ARG A 376 8.38 -5.83 0.41
C ARG A 376 7.57 -4.79 -0.33
N LEU A 377 8.10 -4.43 -1.49
CA LEU A 377 7.43 -3.62 -2.48
C LEU A 377 6.86 -4.52 -3.57
N TYR A 378 5.54 -4.49 -3.70
CA TYR A 378 4.77 -5.24 -4.70
C TYR A 378 4.43 -4.36 -5.89
N GLY A 379 3.95 -4.99 -6.96
CA GLY A 379 3.34 -4.33 -8.11
C GLY A 379 2.16 -5.15 -8.62
N TYR A 380 1.19 -4.47 -9.22
CA TYR A 380 -0.04 -5.08 -9.71
C TYR A 380 -0.89 -5.76 -8.64
N THR A 381 -0.76 -5.33 -7.39
CA THR A 381 -1.47 -5.86 -6.23
C THR A 381 -2.44 -4.85 -5.61
N GLY A 382 -3.23 -5.30 -4.67
CA GLY A 382 -3.98 -4.44 -3.76
C GLY A 382 -3.73 -4.90 -2.33
N VAL A 383 -3.46 -3.97 -1.43
CA VAL A 383 -3.22 -4.24 0.00
C VAL A 383 -4.34 -3.62 0.81
N LEU A 384 -5.19 -4.46 1.39
CA LEU A 384 -6.29 -4.03 2.27
C LEU A 384 -5.93 -4.32 3.73
N THR A 385 -5.99 -3.29 4.54
CA THR A 385 -5.81 -3.39 6.00
C THR A 385 -7.05 -2.87 6.70
N LEU A 386 -7.58 -3.66 7.63
CA LEU A 386 -8.78 -3.37 8.41
C LEU A 386 -8.41 -3.16 9.87
N PHE A 387 -8.94 -2.11 10.48
CA PHE A 387 -8.88 -1.83 11.92
C PHE A 387 -10.08 -2.49 12.62
N LEU A 388 -9.80 -3.19 13.74
CA LEU A 388 -10.78 -3.98 14.50
C LEU A 388 -11.09 -3.40 15.89
#